data_d706bc4c2d19a8f0b6236cd0c1e344ce
#
_entry.id   d706bc4c2d19a8f0b6236cd0c1e344ce
#
_cell.length_a   1.000
_cell.length_b   1.000
_cell.length_c   1.000
_cell.angle_alpha   90.00
_cell.angle_beta   90.00
_cell.angle_gamma   90.00
#
_symmetry.space_group_name_H-M   'P 1'
#
loop_
_entity.id
_entity.type
_entity.pdbx_description
1 polymer ?
#
loop_
_entity_poly.entity_id
_entity_poly.type
_entity_poly.pdbx_seq_one_letter_code
_entity_poly.pdbx_strand_id
1 'polypeptide(L)'
;QTAIIGKWHLGEGKEHEPSGFDFWSVLPGQGDYFDPHFIQMGEEIEAEGYATDIITDKSLTWLKSLDQGKPFFLMCHHKAPHREWEPNPKYRDLFADEIAIPDTFNDDYKNRAKAAAAAKMRIKDDITYDDLGLVQPEGGSEIGERARRKSNRRKIPNPSNVSDIRLIDKHTGEIFQFN
;
A
#
# COMPACT_ATOMS: atom_id res chain seq x y z
N GLN A 1 1.75 28.41 -8.88
CA GLN A 1 2.23 27.78 -7.65
C GLN A 1 2.11 26.26 -7.79
N THR A 2 3.18 25.52 -7.59
CA THR A 2 3.22 24.09 -7.89
C THR A 2 3.78 23.29 -6.71
N ALA A 3 3.16 22.13 -6.41
CA ALA A 3 3.72 21.22 -5.42
C ALA A 3 3.49 19.76 -5.76
N ILE A 4 4.40 18.91 -5.23
CA ILE A 4 4.17 17.48 -5.10
C ILE A 4 4.42 17.03 -3.67
N ILE A 5 3.47 16.28 -3.11
CA ILE A 5 3.51 15.80 -1.73
C ILE A 5 3.10 14.33 -1.72
N GLY A 6 3.96 13.47 -1.14
CA GLY A 6 3.73 12.05 -1.02
C GLY A 6 4.58 11.19 -1.93
N LYS A 7 4.04 10.11 -2.49
CA LYS A 7 4.82 9.12 -3.26
C LYS A 7 5.30 9.68 -4.60
N TRP A 8 6.62 9.71 -4.80
CA TRP A 8 7.26 10.13 -6.05
C TRP A 8 7.56 8.95 -6.97
N HIS A 9 8.30 7.97 -6.51
CA HIS A 9 8.61 6.69 -7.16
C HIS A 9 9.23 6.82 -8.58
N LEU A 10 9.99 7.86 -8.84
CA LEU A 10 10.71 8.07 -10.11
C LEU A 10 12.24 7.98 -9.94
N GLY A 11 12.69 7.14 -9.03
CA GLY A 11 14.10 6.92 -8.70
C GLY A 11 14.45 7.35 -7.30
N GLU A 12 15.68 7.08 -6.89
CA GLU A 12 16.24 7.40 -5.58
C GLU A 12 17.56 8.15 -5.75
N GLY A 13 17.91 8.97 -4.74
CA GLY A 13 19.10 9.82 -4.78
C GLY A 13 18.81 11.21 -5.35
N LYS A 14 19.76 12.12 -5.16
CA LYS A 14 19.61 13.55 -5.47
C LYS A 14 19.29 13.84 -6.95
N GLU A 15 19.77 13.01 -7.84
CA GLU A 15 19.51 13.13 -9.29
C GLU A 15 18.07 12.80 -9.70
N HIS A 16 17.33 12.19 -8.79
CA HIS A 16 15.92 11.81 -8.99
C HIS A 16 14.93 12.67 -8.19
N GLU A 17 15.43 13.66 -7.46
CA GLU A 17 14.57 14.58 -6.71
C GLU A 17 13.61 15.34 -7.64
N PRO A 18 12.38 15.65 -7.18
CA PRO A 18 11.42 16.43 -7.96
C PRO A 18 12.00 17.78 -8.39
N SER A 19 11.85 18.12 -9.65
CA SER A 19 12.28 19.41 -10.20
C SER A 19 11.10 20.14 -10.86
N GLY A 20 11.17 21.48 -10.89
CA GLY A 20 10.11 22.30 -11.49
C GLY A 20 8.89 22.55 -10.59
N PHE A 21 8.95 22.14 -9.32
CA PHE A 21 7.96 22.47 -8.30
C PHE A 21 8.47 23.57 -7.38
N ASP A 22 7.55 24.45 -6.97
CA ASP A 22 7.85 25.47 -5.97
C ASP A 22 8.02 24.87 -4.57
N PHE A 23 7.33 23.75 -4.31
CA PHE A 23 7.46 22.95 -3.08
C PHE A 23 7.35 21.46 -3.38
N TRP A 24 8.14 20.64 -2.68
CA TRP A 24 7.99 19.21 -2.71
C TRP A 24 8.39 18.56 -1.39
N SER A 25 7.66 17.49 -1.03
CA SER A 25 7.93 16.64 0.13
C SER A 25 7.53 15.21 -0.22
N VAL A 26 8.51 14.35 -0.50
CA VAL A 26 8.26 13.05 -1.12
C VAL A 26 8.77 11.89 -0.30
N LEU A 27 8.05 10.77 -0.38
CA LEU A 27 8.48 9.50 0.19
C LEU A 27 9.55 8.89 -0.71
N PRO A 28 10.74 8.53 -0.19
CA PRO A 28 11.72 7.75 -0.95
C PRO A 28 11.19 6.33 -1.21
N GLY A 29 11.55 5.76 -2.35
CA GLY A 29 11.17 4.41 -2.76
C GLY A 29 9.67 4.14 -2.68
N GLN A 30 9.28 3.12 -1.93
CA GLN A 30 7.88 2.76 -1.69
C GLN A 30 7.25 3.52 -0.52
N GLY A 31 8.07 4.10 0.37
CA GLY A 31 7.67 4.74 1.62
C GLY A 31 7.11 3.74 2.64
N ASP A 32 6.90 4.21 3.85
CA ASP A 32 6.29 3.48 4.95
C ASP A 32 4.89 3.99 5.26
N TYR A 33 4.01 3.14 5.83
CA TYR A 33 2.68 3.56 6.25
C TYR A 33 2.70 4.28 7.59
N PHE A 34 3.58 3.88 8.49
CA PHE A 34 3.76 4.48 9.80
C PHE A 34 5.14 5.11 9.91
N ASP A 35 5.21 6.23 10.60
CA ASP A 35 6.41 6.98 10.88
C ASP A 35 7.30 7.18 9.63
N PRO A 36 6.70 7.68 8.53
CA PRO A 36 7.36 7.72 7.24
C PRO A 36 8.50 8.75 7.23
N HIS A 37 9.59 8.36 6.61
CA HIS A 37 10.64 9.26 6.22
C HIS A 37 10.25 10.02 4.94
N PHE A 38 10.52 11.32 4.91
CA PHE A 38 10.34 12.16 3.72
C PHE A 38 11.66 12.80 3.31
N ILE A 39 11.79 13.09 2.02
CA ILE A 39 12.74 14.06 1.52
C ILE A 39 11.94 15.30 1.14
N GLN A 40 12.21 16.43 1.79
CA GLN A 40 11.50 17.68 1.58
C GLN A 40 12.48 18.77 1.13
N MET A 41 12.34 19.23 -0.09
CA MET A 41 13.23 20.26 -0.66
C MET A 41 14.72 19.92 -0.51
N GLY A 42 15.07 18.62 -0.61
CA GLY A 42 16.46 18.11 -0.48
C GLY A 42 16.90 17.76 0.94
N GLU A 43 16.07 17.97 1.95
CA GLU A 43 16.36 17.65 3.35
C GLU A 43 15.58 16.42 3.81
N GLU A 44 16.21 15.56 4.59
CA GLU A 44 15.58 14.39 5.20
C GLU A 44 14.72 14.79 6.40
N ILE A 45 13.47 14.34 6.43
CA ILE A 45 12.50 14.65 7.47
C ILE A 45 11.90 13.36 8.00
N GLU A 46 12.13 13.06 9.26
CA GLU A 46 11.38 12.02 9.98
C GLU A 46 10.02 12.57 10.42
N ALA A 47 8.96 11.79 10.21
CA ALA A 47 7.63 12.18 10.59
C ALA A 47 6.97 11.07 11.41
N GLU A 48 6.41 11.42 12.57
CA GLU A 48 5.67 10.48 13.41
C GLU A 48 4.20 10.44 12.99
N GLY A 49 3.63 9.22 12.84
CA GLY A 49 2.23 9.01 12.56
C GLY A 49 1.96 8.27 11.24
N TYR A 50 0.73 8.39 10.75
CA TYR A 50 0.27 7.63 9.58
C TYR A 50 0.45 8.41 8.28
N ALA A 51 1.11 7.80 7.30
CA ALA A 51 1.51 8.46 6.04
C ALA A 51 0.37 9.17 5.32
N THR A 52 -0.83 8.56 5.26
CA THR A 52 -1.98 9.18 4.58
C THR A 52 -2.40 10.47 5.28
N ASP A 53 -2.44 10.48 6.62
CA ASP A 53 -2.79 11.66 7.42
C ASP A 53 -1.72 12.75 7.23
N ILE A 54 -0.44 12.39 7.33
CA ILE A 54 0.69 13.33 7.18
C ILE A 54 0.71 13.96 5.79
N ILE A 55 0.53 13.15 4.72
CA ILE A 55 0.47 13.67 3.34
C ILE A 55 -0.71 14.62 3.17
N THR A 56 -1.86 14.29 3.76
CA THR A 56 -3.05 15.14 3.74
C THR A 56 -2.77 16.45 4.45
N ASP A 57 -2.23 16.41 5.66
CA ASP A 57 -1.96 17.61 6.47
C ASP A 57 -0.91 18.52 5.83
N LYS A 58 0.16 17.95 5.26
CA LYS A 58 1.14 18.70 4.49
C LYS A 58 0.49 19.37 3.27
N SER A 59 -0.38 18.65 2.56
CA SER A 59 -1.11 19.18 1.39
C SER A 59 -2.05 20.31 1.76
N LEU A 60 -2.83 20.15 2.83
CA LEU A 60 -3.71 21.19 3.35
C LEU A 60 -2.92 22.41 3.84
N THR A 61 -1.79 22.20 4.49
CA THR A 61 -0.91 23.28 4.94
C THR A 61 -0.39 24.08 3.76
N TRP A 62 0.08 23.40 2.72
CA TRP A 62 0.55 24.05 1.50
C TRP A 62 -0.59 24.82 0.81
N LEU A 63 -1.78 24.22 0.66
CA LEU A 63 -2.95 24.91 0.07
C LEU A 63 -3.34 26.17 0.83
N LYS A 64 -3.25 26.15 2.16
CA LYS A 64 -3.53 27.34 3.01
C LYS A 64 -2.49 28.45 2.85
N SER A 65 -1.28 28.11 2.43
CA SER A 65 -0.19 29.08 2.24
C SER A 65 -0.20 29.77 0.88
N LEU A 66 -1.09 29.35 -0.03
CA LEU A 66 -1.14 29.87 -1.40
C LEU A 66 -1.59 31.33 -1.47
N ASP A 67 -1.02 32.07 -2.44
CA ASP A 67 -1.55 33.32 -2.89
C ASP A 67 -2.88 33.08 -3.63
N GLN A 68 -3.98 33.53 -3.03
CA GLN A 68 -5.35 33.33 -3.53
C GLN A 68 -5.58 33.94 -4.91
N GLY A 69 -4.74 34.89 -5.32
CA GLY A 69 -4.81 35.53 -6.64
C GLY A 69 -4.17 34.74 -7.79
N LYS A 70 -3.54 33.63 -7.51
CA LYS A 70 -2.76 32.88 -8.50
C LYS A 70 -3.24 31.43 -8.63
N PRO A 71 -3.20 30.86 -9.86
CA PRO A 71 -3.50 29.44 -10.06
C PRO A 71 -2.47 28.56 -9.36
N PHE A 72 -2.87 27.34 -9.02
CA PHE A 72 -1.99 26.35 -8.45
C PHE A 72 -2.15 24.98 -9.12
N PHE A 73 -1.14 24.14 -8.95
CA PHE A 73 -1.12 22.73 -9.31
C PHE A 73 -0.54 21.91 -8.15
N LEU A 74 -1.33 21.00 -7.60
CA LEU A 74 -0.91 20.11 -6.51
C LEU A 74 -1.01 18.66 -6.96
N MET A 75 0.09 17.91 -6.84
CA MET A 75 0.12 16.46 -6.91
C MET A 75 0.12 15.92 -5.46
N CYS A 76 -1.03 15.48 -4.97
CA CYS A 76 -1.17 14.83 -3.67
C CYS A 76 -1.19 13.31 -3.87
N HIS A 77 -0.05 12.67 -3.63
CA HIS A 77 0.18 11.27 -3.96
C HIS A 77 0.30 10.41 -2.71
N HIS A 78 -0.78 9.73 -2.33
CA HIS A 78 -0.75 8.80 -1.21
C HIS A 78 0.04 7.51 -1.52
N LYS A 79 0.65 6.91 -0.49
CA LYS A 79 1.20 5.56 -0.56
C LYS A 79 0.08 4.52 -0.73
N ALA A 80 -1.01 4.68 0.00
CA ALA A 80 -2.19 3.85 -0.10
C ALA A 80 -2.82 3.92 -1.52
N PRO A 81 -3.31 2.82 -2.08
CA PRO A 81 -3.46 1.47 -1.51
C PRO A 81 -2.34 0.50 -1.94
N HIS A 82 -1.07 0.89 -1.91
CA HIS A 82 0.01 -0.03 -2.26
C HIS A 82 0.17 -1.12 -1.19
N ARG A 83 0.40 -2.35 -1.62
CA ARG A 83 0.80 -3.43 -0.71
C ARG A 83 2.19 -3.12 -0.10
N GLU A 84 2.59 -3.58 1.04
CA GLU A 84 1.80 -4.36 1.99
C GLU A 84 0.79 -3.43 2.67
N TRP A 85 -0.45 -3.86 2.77
CA TRP A 85 -1.51 -2.99 3.32
C TRP A 85 -1.43 -2.92 4.83
N GLU A 86 -1.28 -1.70 5.34
CA GLU A 86 -1.23 -1.39 6.75
C GLU A 86 -2.25 -0.29 7.06
N PRO A 87 -3.50 -0.66 7.38
CA PRO A 87 -4.53 0.32 7.66
C PRO A 87 -4.27 1.03 9.00
N ASN A 88 -4.60 2.32 9.07
CA ASN A 88 -4.59 3.01 10.35
C ASN A 88 -5.58 2.35 11.32
N PRO A 89 -5.17 1.97 12.55
CA PRO A 89 -6.04 1.30 13.53
C PRO A 89 -7.36 2.02 13.79
N LYS A 90 -7.40 3.34 13.69
CA LYS A 90 -8.64 4.14 13.88
C LYS A 90 -9.75 3.84 12.86
N TYR A 91 -9.40 3.21 11.73
CA TYR A 91 -10.35 2.86 10.67
C TYR A 91 -10.59 1.36 10.54
N ARG A 92 -10.04 0.56 11.44
CA ARG A 92 -10.06 -0.91 11.38
C ARG A 92 -11.47 -1.47 11.25
N ASP A 93 -12.40 -0.91 12.00
CA ASP A 93 -13.78 -1.40 12.07
C ASP A 93 -14.73 -0.69 11.09
N LEU A 94 -14.20 0.24 10.27
CA LEU A 94 -15.02 1.08 9.40
C LEU A 94 -15.78 0.27 8.33
N PHE A 95 -15.23 -0.87 7.90
CA PHE A 95 -15.80 -1.76 6.89
C PHE A 95 -15.83 -3.20 7.41
N ALA A 96 -16.34 -3.38 8.65
CA ALA A 96 -16.47 -4.69 9.27
C ALA A 96 -17.56 -5.57 8.61
N ASP A 97 -18.52 -4.93 7.91
CA ASP A 97 -19.57 -5.64 7.17
C ASP A 97 -19.04 -6.22 5.84
N GLU A 98 -19.78 -7.17 5.30
CA GLU A 98 -19.46 -7.77 4.01
C GLU A 98 -19.43 -6.74 2.89
N ILE A 99 -18.33 -6.70 2.15
CA ILE A 99 -18.16 -5.83 0.99
C ILE A 99 -18.76 -6.50 -0.23
N ALA A 100 -19.70 -5.83 -0.91
CA ALA A 100 -20.31 -6.33 -2.13
C ALA A 100 -19.24 -6.59 -3.21
N ILE A 101 -19.21 -7.80 -3.71
CA ILE A 101 -18.32 -8.20 -4.80
C ILE A 101 -18.85 -7.60 -6.11
N PRO A 102 -18.07 -6.82 -6.86
CA PRO A 102 -18.51 -6.26 -8.15
C PRO A 102 -18.72 -7.37 -9.19
N ASP A 103 -19.69 -7.20 -10.08
CA ASP A 103 -19.99 -8.14 -11.15
C ASP A 103 -18.78 -8.51 -12.02
N THR A 104 -17.84 -7.60 -12.14
CA THR A 104 -16.60 -7.76 -12.91
C THR A 104 -15.47 -8.45 -12.15
N PHE A 105 -15.67 -8.87 -10.91
CA PHE A 105 -14.62 -9.49 -10.09
C PHE A 105 -14.02 -10.75 -10.72
N ASN A 106 -14.84 -11.56 -11.34
CA ASN A 106 -14.44 -12.78 -12.06
C ASN A 106 -14.52 -12.61 -13.59
N ASP A 107 -14.25 -11.39 -14.10
CA ASP A 107 -14.25 -11.12 -15.54
C ASP A 107 -13.33 -12.09 -16.31
N ASP A 108 -13.83 -12.68 -17.39
CA ASP A 108 -13.08 -13.56 -18.27
C ASP A 108 -12.19 -12.81 -19.29
N TYR A 109 -12.27 -11.47 -19.28
CA TYR A 109 -11.58 -10.55 -20.18
C TYR A 109 -11.85 -10.77 -21.68
N LYS A 110 -12.98 -11.43 -22.02
CA LYS A 110 -13.41 -11.59 -23.40
C LYS A 110 -13.52 -10.23 -24.11
N ASN A 111 -13.05 -10.17 -25.35
CA ASN A 111 -13.08 -8.97 -26.17
C ASN A 111 -12.29 -7.77 -25.60
N ARG A 112 -11.38 -8.00 -24.67
CA ARG A 112 -10.45 -7.00 -24.12
C ARG A 112 -9.02 -7.20 -24.64
N ALA A 113 -8.15 -6.24 -24.33
CA ALA A 113 -6.74 -6.37 -24.67
C ALA A 113 -6.12 -7.62 -24.05
N LYS A 114 -5.27 -8.33 -24.80
CA LYS A 114 -4.56 -9.53 -24.31
C LYS A 114 -3.79 -9.29 -23.01
N ALA A 115 -3.26 -8.06 -22.83
CA ALA A 115 -2.58 -7.67 -21.61
C ALA A 115 -3.49 -7.76 -20.36
N ALA A 116 -4.77 -7.44 -20.49
CA ALA A 116 -5.72 -7.53 -19.38
C ALA A 116 -5.91 -8.98 -18.91
N ALA A 117 -6.08 -9.92 -19.85
CA ALA A 117 -6.21 -11.34 -19.55
C ALA A 117 -4.89 -11.96 -19.01
N ALA A 118 -3.74 -11.44 -19.47
CA ALA A 118 -2.42 -11.90 -19.03
C ALA A 118 -1.97 -11.29 -17.70
N ALA A 119 -2.63 -10.26 -17.19
CA ALA A 119 -2.31 -9.62 -15.93
C ALA A 119 -2.43 -10.62 -14.77
N LYS A 120 -1.40 -10.64 -13.93
CA LYS A 120 -1.25 -11.60 -12.83
C LYS A 120 -1.39 -10.88 -11.50
N MET A 121 -2.57 -10.35 -11.22
CA MET A 121 -2.95 -9.63 -10.01
C MET A 121 -4.30 -10.15 -9.49
N ARG A 122 -4.41 -11.48 -9.39
CA ARG A 122 -5.64 -12.10 -8.90
C ARG A 122 -5.52 -12.41 -7.42
N ILE A 123 -6.56 -12.13 -6.68
CA ILE A 123 -6.59 -12.39 -5.22
C ILE A 123 -6.25 -13.85 -4.94
N LYS A 124 -6.91 -14.78 -5.64
CA LYS A 124 -6.72 -16.22 -5.43
C LYS A 124 -5.30 -16.72 -5.73
N ASP A 125 -4.68 -16.19 -6.79
CA ASP A 125 -3.48 -16.80 -7.35
C ASP A 125 -2.20 -16.02 -7.06
N ASP A 126 -2.31 -14.73 -6.73
CA ASP A 126 -1.17 -13.82 -6.70
C ASP A 126 -0.99 -13.07 -5.37
N ILE A 127 -2.03 -12.89 -4.56
CA ILE A 127 -1.94 -12.24 -3.24
C ILE A 127 -1.30 -13.19 -2.22
N THR A 128 -0.42 -12.66 -1.39
CA THR A 128 0.28 -13.39 -0.34
C THR A 128 -0.12 -12.89 1.05
N TYR A 129 0.19 -13.64 2.10
CA TYR A 129 0.04 -13.16 3.49
C TYR A 129 0.81 -11.87 3.73
N ASP A 130 1.98 -11.77 3.12
CA ASP A 130 2.84 -10.59 3.21
C ASP A 130 2.18 -9.35 2.60
N ASP A 131 1.50 -9.50 1.47
CA ASP A 131 0.72 -8.42 0.85
C ASP A 131 -0.40 -7.91 1.77
N LEU A 132 -0.95 -8.79 2.60
CA LEU A 132 -2.01 -8.49 3.57
C LEU A 132 -1.48 -7.97 4.92
N GLY A 133 -0.16 -7.82 5.08
CA GLY A 133 0.44 -7.46 6.36
C GLY A 133 0.34 -8.58 7.42
N LEU A 134 0.20 -9.82 6.99
CA LEU A 134 0.02 -10.98 7.85
C LEU A 134 1.30 -11.85 7.90
N VAL A 135 1.54 -12.43 9.06
CA VAL A 135 2.59 -13.45 9.22
C VAL A 135 2.10 -14.77 8.62
N GLN A 136 2.94 -15.41 7.81
CA GLN A 136 2.64 -16.74 7.27
C GLN A 136 2.40 -17.73 8.43
N PRO A 137 1.22 -18.39 8.53
CA PRO A 137 0.97 -19.35 9.59
C PRO A 137 1.89 -20.56 9.49
N GLU A 138 2.34 -21.08 10.63
CA GLU A 138 3.02 -22.37 10.68
C GLU A 138 2.06 -23.47 10.21
N GLY A 139 2.48 -24.25 9.22
CA GLY A 139 1.65 -25.32 8.64
C GLY A 139 0.57 -24.83 7.67
N GLY A 140 0.49 -23.52 7.41
CA GLY A 140 -0.42 -22.96 6.41
C GLY A 140 0.09 -23.15 4.99
N SER A 141 -0.83 -23.23 4.03
CA SER A 141 -0.48 -23.13 2.61
C SER A 141 -0.11 -21.70 2.25
N GLU A 142 0.87 -21.54 1.37
CA GLU A 142 1.09 -20.26 0.74
C GLU A 142 -0.16 -19.86 -0.04
N ILE A 143 -0.61 -18.61 0.09
CA ILE A 143 -1.63 -18.04 -0.76
C ILE A 143 -0.96 -17.69 -2.10
N GLY A 144 -1.56 -18.17 -3.20
CA GLY A 144 -1.13 -17.86 -4.55
C GLY A 144 -0.04 -18.76 -5.14
N GLU A 145 -0.25 -19.19 -6.37
CA GLU A 145 0.70 -20.09 -7.09
C GLU A 145 2.07 -19.45 -7.34
N ARG A 146 2.13 -18.13 -7.41
CA ARG A 146 3.40 -17.42 -7.64
C ARG A 146 4.25 -17.28 -6.39
N ALA A 147 3.64 -17.15 -5.21
CA ALA A 147 4.34 -17.19 -3.96
C ALA A 147 5.12 -18.50 -3.83
N ARG A 148 4.51 -19.61 -4.24
CA ARG A 148 5.16 -20.93 -4.30
C ARG A 148 6.41 -20.98 -5.19
N ARG A 149 6.46 -20.22 -6.29
CA ARG A 149 7.61 -20.23 -7.22
C ARG A 149 8.78 -19.34 -6.76
N LYS A 150 8.52 -18.34 -5.93
CA LYS A 150 9.56 -17.43 -5.39
C LYS A 150 10.17 -17.93 -4.09
N SER A 151 9.45 -18.74 -3.34
CA SER A 151 9.92 -19.23 -2.05
C SER A 151 10.70 -20.54 -2.25
N ASN A 152 12.00 -20.46 -2.08
CA ASN A 152 12.84 -21.64 -1.78
C ASN A 152 12.62 -22.16 -0.34
N ARG A 153 11.52 -21.74 0.29
CA ARG A 153 11.17 -22.12 1.67
C ARG A 153 10.61 -23.53 1.69
N ARG A 154 10.86 -24.22 2.80
CA ARG A 154 10.37 -25.57 3.06
C ARG A 154 8.86 -25.63 2.78
N LYS A 155 8.43 -26.69 2.09
CA LYS A 155 6.99 -26.99 1.93
C LYS A 155 6.36 -27.08 3.32
N ILE A 156 5.54 -26.11 3.65
CA ILE A 156 4.75 -26.11 4.86
C ILE A 156 3.48 -26.90 4.53
N PRO A 157 3.14 -27.96 5.27
CA PRO A 157 1.94 -28.74 5.00
C PRO A 157 0.70 -27.88 5.19
N ASN A 158 -0.31 -28.09 4.33
CA ASN A 158 -1.61 -27.45 4.51
C ASN A 158 -2.22 -27.88 5.84
N PRO A 159 -2.81 -26.97 6.62
CA PRO A 159 -3.55 -27.34 7.80
C PRO A 159 -4.75 -28.22 7.39
N SER A 160 -5.06 -29.20 8.22
CA SER A 160 -6.16 -30.14 7.96
C SER A 160 -7.53 -29.46 8.03
N ASN A 161 -7.63 -28.36 8.77
CA ASN A 161 -8.85 -27.56 8.93
C ASN A 161 -8.52 -26.08 8.85
N VAL A 162 -9.46 -25.28 8.34
CA VAL A 162 -9.33 -23.81 8.30
C VAL A 162 -9.24 -23.21 9.71
N SER A 163 -9.94 -23.80 10.67
CA SER A 163 -9.90 -23.40 12.09
C SER A 163 -8.52 -23.53 12.75
N ASP A 164 -7.63 -24.32 12.17
CA ASP A 164 -6.25 -24.46 12.67
C ASP A 164 -5.32 -23.34 12.19
N ILE A 165 -5.79 -22.53 11.26
CA ILE A 165 -5.04 -21.39 10.71
C ILE A 165 -5.12 -20.23 11.70
N ARG A 166 -3.98 -19.82 12.23
CA ARG A 166 -3.85 -18.58 13.02
C ARG A 166 -3.20 -17.54 12.13
N LEU A 167 -3.93 -16.49 11.83
CA LEU A 167 -3.39 -15.32 11.15
C LEU A 167 -2.89 -14.33 12.19
N ILE A 168 -1.67 -13.88 12.05
CA ILE A 168 -1.05 -12.92 12.95
C ILE A 168 -0.76 -11.66 12.15
N ASP A 169 -1.31 -10.53 12.60
CA ASP A 169 -0.93 -9.22 12.09
C ASP A 169 0.53 -8.95 12.46
N LYS A 170 1.36 -8.67 11.49
CA LYS A 170 2.81 -8.52 11.72
C LYS A 170 3.21 -7.23 12.45
N HIS A 171 2.33 -6.22 12.47
CA HIS A 171 2.59 -4.93 13.12
C HIS A 171 2.04 -4.90 14.56
N THR A 172 0.83 -5.42 14.75
CA THR A 172 0.16 -5.41 16.05
C THR A 172 0.38 -6.68 16.87
N GLY A 173 0.74 -7.79 16.23
CA GLY A 173 0.81 -9.11 16.83
C GLY A 173 -0.56 -9.73 17.17
N GLU A 174 -1.66 -9.12 16.72
CA GLU A 174 -3.00 -9.63 16.94
C GLU A 174 -3.22 -10.94 16.20
N ILE A 175 -3.91 -11.86 16.87
CA ILE A 175 -4.22 -13.19 16.32
C ILE A 175 -5.68 -13.23 15.88
N PHE A 176 -5.89 -13.50 14.59
CA PHE A 176 -7.20 -13.77 14.02
C PHE A 176 -7.42 -15.28 13.91
N GLN A 177 -8.56 -15.76 14.39
CA GLN A 177 -9.00 -17.15 14.20
C GLN A 177 -10.22 -17.16 13.30
N PHE A 178 -10.27 -18.11 12.38
CA PHE A 178 -11.48 -18.40 11.62
C PHE A 178 -12.37 -19.32 12.45
N ASN A 179 -13.61 -18.91 12.64
CA ASN A 179 -14.66 -19.71 13.27
C ASN A 179 -15.39 -20.56 12.24
#